data_c18a9acd1186c99663c93e279fea5630
#
_entry.id   c18a9acd1186c99663c93e279fea5630
#
_cell.length_a   1.000
_cell.length_b   1.000
_cell.length_c   1.000
_cell.angle_alpha   90.00
_cell.angle_beta   90.00
_cell.angle_gamma   90.00
#
_symmetry.space_group_name_H-M   'P 1'
#
loop_
_entity.id
_entity.type
_entity.pdbx_description
1 polymer ?
#
loop_
_entity_poly.entity_id
_entity_poly.type
_entity_poly.pdbx_seq_one_letter_code
_entity_poly.pdbx_strand_id
1 'polypeptide(L)'
;MAIMQGGQQILAFILVKVAADRLGDTGFGIYMFAAVMSYFVLLLNDLGLVTYITREVSKARDKTTTLFTNGFALKITLLVLSLPFLGVYLYISRSDPEKMRAVLAFGVFGLFSSLNQLCAAVYRGHERMDYEMAVTLFEKVLITTAGMWFVVRGRGVVALCMAFGGASIVSFIINLSLVRLKFLHERAQIRWSVMKRLFGSALAFGLFWIITNVHERVDVLMLERLTNDAIVGWYTLAYKLILVAGLIPVILMTATFPRISKAVHNDPDEVKRIYRLGLKYLLLIVLPMITGTLFLADHVCLFFGEDFGPSGNVLRLLIFASGVDFFSIFFSGFMMARDQQKRLLWLQCAALCLNVVANFILIPRFQHMGAAMATLISRGLIFALCTFWIARSLGRPDYRALPLGVVSTGVMAIFLWKWQGPLFFRIGLAILIYGGLLLLMGGIRPSEILIESKDDDEQKPNTGKP
;
A
#
# COMPACT_ATOMS: atom_id res chain seq x y z
N MET A 1 16.05 -8.76 -2.87
CA MET A 1 14.77 -8.00 -2.92
C MET A 1 14.35 -7.46 -1.55
N ALA A 2 14.11 -8.27 -0.54
CA ALA A 2 13.61 -7.82 0.77
C ALA A 2 14.46 -6.74 1.45
N ILE A 3 15.79 -6.87 1.45
CA ILE A 3 16.73 -5.89 2.04
C ILE A 3 16.61 -4.52 1.37
N MET A 4 16.48 -4.47 0.04
CA MET A 4 16.36 -3.20 -0.68
C MET A 4 14.99 -2.55 -0.49
N GLN A 5 13.92 -3.34 -0.43
CA GLN A 5 12.59 -2.83 -0.08
C GLN A 5 12.56 -2.29 1.35
N GLY A 6 13.19 -2.99 2.30
CA GLY A 6 13.35 -2.50 3.67
C GLY A 6 14.12 -1.17 3.73
N GLY A 7 15.21 -1.04 2.98
CA GLY A 7 15.98 0.20 2.89
C GLY A 7 15.16 1.38 2.35
N GLN A 8 14.33 1.15 1.33
CA GLN A 8 13.44 2.19 0.78
C GLN A 8 12.39 2.66 1.80
N GLN A 9 11.85 1.75 2.61
CA GLN A 9 10.88 2.10 3.66
C GLN A 9 11.53 2.90 4.78
N ILE A 10 12.76 2.55 5.17
CA ILE A 10 13.53 3.30 6.17
C ILE A 10 13.80 4.74 5.68
N LEU A 11 14.26 4.91 4.44
CA LEU A 11 14.48 6.22 3.84
C LEU A 11 13.20 7.05 3.80
N ALA A 12 12.07 6.44 3.39
CA ALA A 12 10.78 7.10 3.38
C ALA A 12 10.31 7.49 4.79
N PHE A 13 10.53 6.63 5.79
CA PHE A 13 10.18 6.93 7.19
C PHE A 13 11.00 8.11 7.74
N ILE A 14 12.32 8.13 7.49
CA ILE A 14 13.20 9.23 7.91
C ILE A 14 12.73 10.55 7.29
N LEU A 15 12.42 10.57 5.99
CA LEU A 15 11.94 11.77 5.32
C LEU A 15 10.61 12.25 5.89
N VAL A 16 9.67 11.33 6.17
CA VAL A 16 8.38 11.64 6.78
C VAL A 16 8.56 12.24 8.17
N LYS A 17 9.46 11.67 9.01
CA LYS A 17 9.76 12.21 10.33
C LYS A 17 10.28 13.64 10.23
N VAL A 18 11.30 13.89 9.39
CA VAL A 18 11.90 15.21 9.22
C VAL A 18 10.89 16.20 8.63
N ALA A 19 10.07 15.77 7.67
CA ALA A 19 9.04 16.62 7.07
C ALA A 19 7.95 17.00 8.09
N ALA A 20 7.45 16.04 8.89
CA ALA A 20 6.47 16.31 9.93
C ALA A 20 7.01 17.31 10.97
N ASP A 21 8.20 17.04 11.49
CA ASP A 21 8.84 17.84 12.54
C ASP A 21 9.12 19.29 12.12
N ARG A 22 9.51 19.51 10.87
CA ARG A 22 9.94 20.82 10.36
C ARG A 22 8.85 21.62 9.65
N LEU A 23 7.86 20.97 9.04
CA LEU A 23 6.77 21.64 8.36
C LEU A 23 5.56 21.89 9.27
N GLY A 24 5.52 21.25 10.44
CA GLY A 24 4.35 21.25 11.32
C GLY A 24 3.16 20.50 10.69
N ASP A 25 2.03 20.50 11.36
CA ASP A 25 0.83 19.78 10.94
C ASP A 25 0.25 20.32 9.63
N THR A 26 0.17 21.63 9.47
CA THR A 26 -0.37 22.32 8.30
C THR A 26 0.50 22.09 7.05
N GLY A 27 1.81 22.33 7.16
CA GLY A 27 2.73 22.10 6.04
C GLY A 27 2.83 20.62 5.65
N PHE A 28 2.79 19.73 6.63
CA PHE A 28 2.73 18.29 6.39
C PHE A 28 1.40 17.87 5.73
N GLY A 29 0.27 18.48 6.12
CA GLY A 29 -1.02 18.29 5.50
C GLY A 29 -1.01 18.66 4.02
N ILE A 30 -0.45 19.84 3.66
CA ILE A 30 -0.27 20.27 2.26
C ILE A 30 0.60 19.28 1.49
N TYR A 31 1.72 18.83 2.08
CA TYR A 31 2.60 17.82 1.47
C TYR A 31 1.87 16.52 1.18
N MET A 32 1.13 16.00 2.16
CA MET A 32 0.40 14.73 2.02
C MET A 32 -0.75 14.83 1.04
N PHE A 33 -1.47 15.96 1.04
CA PHE A 33 -2.50 16.22 0.04
C PHE A 33 -1.92 16.29 -1.38
N ALA A 34 -0.82 17.03 -1.57
CA ALA A 34 -0.13 17.08 -2.86
C ALA A 34 0.34 15.69 -3.33
N ALA A 35 0.80 14.84 -2.40
CA ALA A 35 1.16 13.46 -2.69
C ALA A 35 -0.05 12.63 -3.14
N VAL A 36 -1.21 12.79 -2.51
CA VAL A 36 -2.45 12.11 -2.91
C VAL A 36 -2.91 12.58 -4.28
N MET A 37 -2.89 13.88 -4.56
CA MET A 37 -3.22 14.44 -5.88
C MET A 37 -2.29 13.92 -6.99
N SER A 38 -0.99 13.88 -6.71
CA SER A 38 0.01 13.28 -7.60
C SER A 38 -0.27 11.81 -7.89
N TYR A 39 -0.71 11.07 -6.87
CA TYR A 39 -1.09 9.67 -7.02
C TYR A 39 -2.32 9.48 -7.92
N PHE A 40 -3.32 10.37 -7.83
CA PHE A 40 -4.45 10.35 -8.77
C PHE A 40 -4.01 10.63 -10.21
N VAL A 41 -3.07 11.56 -10.42
CA VAL A 41 -2.47 11.77 -11.74
C VAL A 41 -1.81 10.49 -12.25
N LEU A 42 -1.02 9.82 -11.41
CA LEU A 42 -0.40 8.53 -11.75
C LEU A 42 -1.45 7.47 -12.08
N LEU A 43 -2.49 7.34 -11.27
CA LEU A 43 -3.59 6.38 -11.44
C LEU A 43 -4.33 6.55 -12.76
N LEU A 44 -4.70 7.80 -13.11
CA LEU A 44 -5.35 8.14 -14.37
C LEU A 44 -4.46 7.88 -15.59
N ASN A 45 -3.14 7.97 -15.42
CA ASN A 45 -2.17 7.69 -16.48
C ASN A 45 -1.79 6.21 -16.60
N ASP A 46 -2.12 5.38 -15.62
CA ASP A 46 -1.78 3.95 -15.69
C ASP A 46 -2.94 3.08 -16.14
N LEU A 47 -4.10 3.22 -15.51
CA LEU A 47 -5.33 2.46 -15.80
C LEU A 47 -5.09 0.95 -16.00
N GLY A 48 -4.03 0.37 -15.39
CA GLY A 48 -3.63 -1.02 -15.53
C GLY A 48 -2.69 -1.33 -16.70
N LEU A 49 -2.21 -0.30 -17.41
CA LEU A 49 -1.34 -0.42 -18.59
C LEU A 49 -0.01 -1.11 -18.27
N VAL A 50 0.59 -0.78 -17.12
CA VAL A 50 1.85 -1.38 -16.66
C VAL A 50 1.71 -2.90 -16.50
N THR A 51 0.66 -3.37 -15.84
CA THR A 51 0.38 -4.79 -15.64
C THR A 51 0.17 -5.50 -16.97
N TYR A 52 -0.61 -4.92 -17.87
CA TYR A 52 -0.87 -5.47 -19.18
C TYR A 52 0.41 -5.56 -20.02
N ILE A 53 1.20 -4.49 -20.09
CA ILE A 53 2.47 -4.48 -20.86
C ILE A 53 3.47 -5.48 -20.29
N THR A 54 3.62 -5.57 -18.96
CA THR A 54 4.48 -6.58 -18.32
C THR A 54 4.12 -7.99 -18.80
N ARG A 55 2.82 -8.32 -18.78
CA ARG A 55 2.32 -9.63 -19.23
C ARG A 55 2.57 -9.89 -20.71
N GLU A 56 2.32 -8.92 -21.58
CA GLU A 56 2.48 -9.12 -23.03
C GLU A 56 3.96 -9.18 -23.44
N VAL A 57 4.84 -8.38 -22.77
CA VAL A 57 6.29 -8.45 -22.97
C VAL A 57 6.84 -9.80 -22.50
N SER A 58 6.39 -10.34 -21.36
CA SER A 58 6.84 -11.65 -20.87
C SER A 58 6.46 -12.80 -21.81
N LYS A 59 5.35 -12.67 -22.56
CA LYS A 59 4.94 -13.67 -23.57
C LYS A 59 5.68 -13.56 -24.90
N ALA A 60 6.04 -12.34 -25.30
CA ALA A 60 6.60 -12.05 -26.60
C ALA A 60 7.60 -10.88 -26.50
N ARG A 61 8.85 -11.21 -26.14
CA ARG A 61 9.95 -10.23 -25.93
C ARG A 61 10.32 -9.47 -27.21
N ASP A 62 10.10 -10.05 -28.38
CA ASP A 62 10.24 -9.43 -29.69
C ASP A 62 9.30 -8.22 -29.91
N LYS A 63 8.15 -8.21 -29.25
CA LYS A 63 7.16 -7.09 -29.32
C LYS A 63 7.46 -5.95 -28.36
N THR A 64 8.53 -6.02 -27.57
CA THR A 64 8.85 -5.01 -26.54
C THR A 64 8.87 -3.60 -27.10
N THR A 65 9.56 -3.38 -28.23
CA THR A 65 9.67 -2.04 -28.85
C THR A 65 8.30 -1.49 -29.27
N THR A 66 7.44 -2.31 -29.87
CA THR A 66 6.10 -1.89 -30.30
C THR A 66 5.21 -1.59 -29.10
N LEU A 67 5.21 -2.44 -28.06
CA LEU A 67 4.42 -2.27 -26.85
C LEU A 67 4.87 -1.05 -26.04
N PHE A 68 6.18 -0.86 -25.88
CA PHE A 68 6.74 0.29 -25.17
C PHE A 68 6.43 1.61 -25.90
N THR A 69 6.68 1.70 -27.20
CA THR A 69 6.48 2.93 -27.98
C THR A 69 5.00 3.34 -27.99
N ASN A 70 4.09 2.39 -28.22
CA ASN A 70 2.65 2.70 -28.21
C ASN A 70 2.10 2.90 -26.80
N GLY A 71 2.63 2.21 -25.80
CA GLY A 71 2.33 2.44 -24.39
C GLY A 71 2.79 3.83 -23.92
N PHE A 72 3.98 4.25 -24.35
CA PHE A 72 4.50 5.58 -24.05
C PHE A 72 3.63 6.67 -24.70
N ALA A 73 3.28 6.53 -25.97
CA ALA A 73 2.38 7.46 -26.68
C ALA A 73 1.00 7.52 -25.99
N LEU A 74 0.46 6.37 -25.58
CA LEU A 74 -0.81 6.32 -24.85
C LEU A 74 -0.72 7.03 -23.50
N LYS A 75 0.36 6.83 -22.73
CA LYS A 75 0.57 7.55 -21.45
C LYS A 75 0.66 9.06 -21.64
N ILE A 76 1.36 9.54 -22.68
CA ILE A 76 1.40 10.98 -23.00
C ILE A 76 0.00 11.50 -23.36
N THR A 77 -0.78 10.75 -24.13
CA THR A 77 -2.17 11.13 -24.46
C THR A 77 -3.05 11.20 -23.19
N LEU A 78 -3.00 10.20 -22.33
CA LEU A 78 -3.74 10.19 -21.06
C LEU A 78 -3.30 11.31 -20.13
N LEU A 79 -2.01 11.64 -20.14
CA LEU A 79 -1.45 12.76 -19.40
C LEU A 79 -2.07 14.08 -19.84
N VAL A 80 -2.03 14.38 -21.15
CA VAL A 80 -2.63 15.61 -21.70
C VAL A 80 -4.12 15.69 -21.35
N LEU A 81 -4.83 14.57 -21.37
CA LEU A 81 -6.24 14.48 -20.99
C LEU A 81 -6.48 14.65 -19.46
N SER A 82 -5.50 14.34 -18.62
CA SER A 82 -5.63 14.49 -17.16
C SER A 82 -5.28 15.89 -16.64
N LEU A 83 -4.51 16.69 -17.39
CA LEU A 83 -4.15 18.06 -17.00
C LEU A 83 -5.36 18.99 -16.81
N PRO A 84 -6.38 19.02 -17.70
CA PRO A 84 -7.59 19.81 -17.47
C PRO A 84 -8.33 19.43 -16.19
N PHE A 85 -8.37 18.13 -15.85
CA PHE A 85 -8.99 17.67 -14.61
C PHE A 85 -8.29 18.24 -13.36
N LEU A 86 -6.97 18.22 -13.35
CA LEU A 86 -6.17 18.84 -12.29
C LEU A 86 -6.38 20.35 -12.24
N GLY A 87 -6.39 21.02 -13.39
CA GLY A 87 -6.65 22.47 -13.51
C GLY A 87 -8.02 22.88 -13.00
N VAL A 88 -9.07 22.15 -13.39
CA VAL A 88 -10.45 22.37 -12.91
C VAL A 88 -10.55 22.14 -11.41
N TYR A 89 -9.94 21.08 -10.90
CA TYR A 89 -9.92 20.83 -9.45
C TYR A 89 -9.27 21.98 -8.69
N LEU A 90 -8.09 22.44 -9.11
CA LEU A 90 -7.37 23.55 -8.46
C LEU A 90 -8.18 24.87 -8.55
N TYR A 91 -8.85 25.13 -9.66
CA TYR A 91 -9.70 26.30 -9.84
C TYR A 91 -10.93 26.30 -8.92
N ILE A 92 -11.61 25.16 -8.81
CA ILE A 92 -12.80 25.00 -7.94
C ILE A 92 -12.42 25.00 -6.46
N SER A 93 -11.27 24.43 -6.12
CA SER A 93 -10.79 24.30 -4.74
C SER A 93 -10.44 25.65 -4.10
N ARG A 94 -10.23 26.74 -4.91
CA ARG A 94 -9.76 28.04 -4.42
C ARG A 94 -8.59 27.90 -3.42
N SER A 95 -7.70 26.97 -3.71
CA SER A 95 -6.57 26.64 -2.83
C SER A 95 -5.62 27.83 -2.66
N ASP A 96 -5.02 27.93 -1.49
CA ASP A 96 -3.93 28.85 -1.23
C ASP A 96 -2.84 28.71 -2.30
N PRO A 97 -2.20 29.82 -2.76
CA PRO A 97 -1.14 29.80 -3.75
C PRO A 97 0.04 28.86 -3.41
N GLU A 98 0.36 28.69 -2.13
CA GLU A 98 1.40 27.76 -1.70
C GLU A 98 0.99 26.32 -1.95
N LYS A 99 -0.22 25.94 -1.56
CA LYS A 99 -0.80 24.62 -1.76
C LYS A 99 -0.90 24.29 -3.25
N MET A 100 -1.34 25.26 -4.07
CA MET A 100 -1.40 25.07 -5.52
C MET A 100 -0.01 24.79 -6.12
N ARG A 101 1.03 25.55 -5.71
CA ARG A 101 2.41 25.33 -6.16
C ARG A 101 2.92 23.96 -5.70
N ALA A 102 2.62 23.53 -4.47
CA ALA A 102 2.99 22.21 -3.97
C ALA A 102 2.35 21.08 -4.77
N VAL A 103 1.04 21.17 -5.07
CA VAL A 103 0.30 20.21 -5.90
C VAL A 103 0.86 20.13 -7.32
N LEU A 104 1.15 21.28 -7.95
CA LEU A 104 1.76 21.29 -9.28
C LEU A 104 3.17 20.70 -9.28
N ALA A 105 4.01 21.07 -8.30
CA ALA A 105 5.36 20.53 -8.17
C ALA A 105 5.35 19.01 -7.93
N PHE A 106 4.45 18.53 -7.07
CA PHE A 106 4.30 17.10 -6.83
C PHE A 106 3.61 16.38 -8.01
N GLY A 107 2.75 17.08 -8.77
CA GLY A 107 2.17 16.58 -10.01
C GLY A 107 3.23 16.14 -11.01
N VAL A 108 4.35 16.88 -11.12
CA VAL A 108 5.51 16.48 -11.93
C VAL A 108 6.05 15.12 -11.51
N PHE A 109 6.14 14.85 -10.19
CA PHE A 109 6.51 13.53 -9.68
C PHE A 109 5.54 12.44 -10.17
N GLY A 110 4.22 12.66 -10.07
CA GLY A 110 3.22 11.69 -10.53
C GLY A 110 3.34 11.36 -12.02
N LEU A 111 3.63 12.37 -12.84
CA LEU A 111 3.84 12.23 -14.27
C LEU A 111 5.04 11.33 -14.58
N PHE A 112 6.20 11.72 -14.10
CA PHE A 112 7.44 11.00 -14.38
C PHE A 112 7.47 9.64 -13.70
N SER A 113 6.85 9.48 -12.51
CA SER A 113 6.65 8.18 -11.89
C SER A 113 5.79 7.25 -12.75
N SER A 114 4.74 7.75 -13.39
CA SER A 114 3.95 6.95 -14.33
C SER A 114 4.78 6.47 -15.52
N LEU A 115 5.67 7.31 -16.07
CA LEU A 115 6.59 6.94 -17.14
C LEU A 115 7.69 5.97 -16.67
N ASN A 116 8.21 6.16 -15.45
CA ASN A 116 9.14 5.24 -14.81
C ASN A 116 8.54 3.84 -14.66
N GLN A 117 7.27 3.74 -14.26
CA GLN A 117 6.56 2.46 -14.17
C GLN A 117 6.43 1.75 -15.53
N LEU A 118 6.31 2.50 -16.64
CA LEU A 118 6.33 1.89 -17.97
C LEU A 118 7.69 1.27 -18.30
N CYS A 119 8.79 1.92 -17.92
CA CYS A 119 10.12 1.34 -18.04
C CYS A 119 10.27 0.08 -17.16
N ALA A 120 9.75 0.13 -15.93
CA ALA A 120 9.72 -1.01 -15.02
C ALA A 120 8.92 -2.20 -15.59
N ALA A 121 7.84 -1.94 -16.34
CA ALA A 121 7.09 -3.00 -17.02
C ALA A 121 7.96 -3.78 -18.03
N VAL A 122 8.87 -3.09 -18.73
CA VAL A 122 9.83 -3.74 -19.64
C VAL A 122 10.81 -4.62 -18.86
N TYR A 123 11.39 -4.10 -17.77
CA TYR A 123 12.31 -4.88 -16.93
C TYR A 123 11.66 -6.14 -16.36
N ARG A 124 10.44 -6.01 -15.81
CA ARG A 124 9.67 -7.14 -15.27
C ARG A 124 9.34 -8.18 -16.35
N GLY A 125 8.94 -7.72 -17.56
CA GLY A 125 8.65 -8.59 -18.69
C GLY A 125 9.87 -9.34 -19.22
N HIS A 126 11.07 -8.78 -19.04
CA HIS A 126 12.35 -9.44 -19.35
C HIS A 126 12.99 -10.16 -18.16
N GLU A 127 12.31 -10.22 -16.98
CA GLU A 127 12.81 -10.81 -15.73
C GLU A 127 14.09 -10.14 -15.21
N ARG A 128 14.31 -8.88 -15.55
CA ARG A 128 15.49 -8.07 -15.18
C ARG A 128 15.12 -7.04 -14.12
N MET A 129 14.60 -7.52 -13.00
CA MET A 129 14.18 -6.68 -11.86
C MET A 129 15.35 -5.95 -11.18
N ASP A 130 16.59 -6.37 -11.45
CA ASP A 130 17.83 -5.71 -11.00
C ASP A 130 17.89 -4.24 -11.42
N TYR A 131 17.52 -3.92 -12.67
CA TYR A 131 17.47 -2.53 -13.16
C TYR A 131 16.40 -1.71 -12.46
N GLU A 132 15.19 -2.26 -12.32
CA GLU A 132 14.09 -1.60 -11.62
C GLU A 132 14.50 -1.25 -10.19
N MET A 133 15.07 -2.22 -9.47
CA MET A 133 15.50 -2.04 -8.08
C MET A 133 16.58 -0.98 -7.93
N ALA A 134 17.60 -1.00 -8.80
CA ALA A 134 18.71 -0.05 -8.75
C ALA A 134 18.24 1.39 -8.98
N VAL A 135 17.42 1.64 -10.02
CA VAL A 135 16.95 2.98 -10.33
C VAL A 135 15.94 3.47 -9.28
N THR A 136 15.06 2.59 -8.78
CA THR A 136 14.10 2.97 -7.73
C THR A 136 14.82 3.30 -6.42
N LEU A 137 15.85 2.55 -6.04
CA LEU A 137 16.65 2.87 -4.85
C LEU A 137 17.38 4.21 -5.03
N PHE A 138 18.01 4.43 -6.19
CA PHE A 138 18.64 5.71 -6.52
C PHE A 138 17.66 6.87 -6.42
N GLU A 139 16.45 6.74 -6.98
CA GLU A 139 15.38 7.74 -6.87
C GLU A 139 15.02 8.03 -5.42
N LYS A 140 14.85 6.99 -4.58
CA LYS A 140 14.53 7.15 -3.16
C LYS A 140 15.65 7.84 -2.38
N VAL A 141 16.90 7.51 -2.65
CA VAL A 141 18.06 8.21 -2.04
C VAL A 141 18.07 9.68 -2.46
N LEU A 142 17.87 9.96 -3.75
CA LEU A 142 17.85 11.34 -4.26
C LEU A 142 16.69 12.16 -3.65
N ILE A 143 15.48 11.59 -3.59
CA ILE A 143 14.32 12.22 -2.94
C ILE A 143 14.64 12.52 -1.47
N THR A 144 15.17 11.53 -0.74
CA THR A 144 15.42 11.66 0.69
C THR A 144 16.49 12.71 0.97
N THR A 145 17.62 12.66 0.26
CA THR A 145 18.73 13.62 0.48
C THR A 145 18.35 15.04 0.07
N ALA A 146 17.75 15.23 -1.11
CA ALA A 146 17.33 16.55 -1.58
C ALA A 146 16.15 17.09 -0.74
N GLY A 147 15.17 16.23 -0.44
CA GLY A 147 14.02 16.59 0.38
C GLY A 147 14.42 17.02 1.79
N MET A 148 15.27 16.25 2.47
CA MET A 148 15.82 16.60 3.77
C MET A 148 16.61 17.91 3.71
N TRP A 149 17.45 18.09 2.69
CA TRP A 149 18.24 19.30 2.54
C TRP A 149 17.36 20.57 2.42
N PHE A 150 16.28 20.50 1.63
CA PHE A 150 15.35 21.64 1.52
C PHE A 150 14.57 21.89 2.81
N VAL A 151 14.05 20.82 3.43
CA VAL A 151 13.24 20.94 4.66
C VAL A 151 14.07 21.46 5.83
N VAL A 152 15.29 20.94 6.04
CA VAL A 152 16.17 21.39 7.14
C VAL A 152 16.60 22.85 6.95
N ARG A 153 16.73 23.32 5.71
CA ARG A 153 17.04 24.73 5.40
C ARG A 153 15.82 25.66 5.44
N GLY A 154 14.65 25.17 5.83
CA GLY A 154 13.44 25.99 5.96
C GLY A 154 12.87 26.48 4.62
N ARG A 155 13.11 25.76 3.50
CA ARG A 155 12.62 26.16 2.17
C ARG A 155 11.11 25.84 1.96
N GLY A 156 10.45 25.29 2.96
CA GLY A 156 9.01 25.03 2.97
C GLY A 156 8.59 23.81 2.14
N VAL A 157 7.27 23.60 2.10
CA VAL A 157 6.64 22.41 1.49
C VAL A 157 6.83 22.34 -0.02
N VAL A 158 6.80 23.47 -0.72
CA VAL A 158 6.93 23.52 -2.19
C VAL A 158 8.29 22.99 -2.63
N ALA A 159 9.36 23.36 -1.94
CA ALA A 159 10.71 22.88 -2.25
C ALA A 159 10.86 21.37 -2.01
N LEU A 160 10.21 20.83 -0.96
CA LEU A 160 10.13 19.39 -0.75
C LEU A 160 9.43 18.70 -1.94
N CYS A 161 8.30 19.23 -2.39
CA CYS A 161 7.57 18.69 -3.55
C CYS A 161 8.39 18.77 -4.85
N MET A 162 9.18 19.85 -5.04
CA MET A 162 10.11 19.97 -6.17
C MET A 162 11.23 18.93 -6.13
N ALA A 163 11.72 18.54 -4.93
CA ALA A 163 12.72 17.48 -4.81
C ALA A 163 12.18 16.14 -5.34
N PHE A 164 10.92 15.81 -5.06
CA PHE A 164 10.27 14.62 -5.62
C PHE A 164 10.18 14.70 -7.16
N GLY A 165 9.71 15.82 -7.69
CA GLY A 165 9.61 16.05 -9.13
C GLY A 165 10.97 15.95 -9.84
N GLY A 166 11.98 16.64 -9.30
CA GLY A 166 13.34 16.61 -9.87
C GLY A 166 13.97 15.21 -9.86
N ALA A 167 13.82 14.49 -8.74
CA ALA A 167 14.33 13.13 -8.63
C ALA A 167 13.66 12.18 -9.64
N SER A 168 12.34 12.30 -9.82
CA SER A 168 11.61 11.45 -10.78
C SER A 168 11.97 11.75 -12.23
N ILE A 169 12.29 13.00 -12.57
CA ILE A 169 12.80 13.39 -13.90
C ILE A 169 14.17 12.70 -14.14
N VAL A 170 15.10 12.82 -13.18
CA VAL A 170 16.43 12.21 -13.29
C VAL A 170 16.30 10.69 -13.44
N SER A 171 15.49 10.05 -12.60
CA SER A 171 15.22 8.62 -12.69
C SER A 171 14.64 8.21 -14.03
N PHE A 172 13.73 9.04 -14.58
CA PHE A 172 13.13 8.76 -15.89
C PHE A 172 14.17 8.83 -17.03
N ILE A 173 15.06 9.83 -17.01
CA ILE A 173 16.13 9.93 -17.99
C ILE A 173 17.03 8.67 -17.95
N ILE A 174 17.39 8.21 -16.75
CA ILE A 174 18.18 6.98 -16.56
C ILE A 174 17.40 5.77 -17.06
N ASN A 175 16.15 5.60 -16.64
CA ASN A 175 15.31 4.47 -17.05
C ASN A 175 15.10 4.43 -18.56
N LEU A 176 14.75 5.56 -19.18
CA LEU A 176 14.54 5.66 -20.62
C LEU A 176 15.83 5.30 -21.40
N SER A 177 16.98 5.79 -20.93
CA SER A 177 18.28 5.48 -21.52
C SER A 177 18.60 3.99 -21.45
N LEU A 178 18.39 3.37 -20.27
CA LEU A 178 18.61 1.93 -20.08
C LEU A 178 17.66 1.08 -20.94
N VAL A 179 16.37 1.42 -20.96
CA VAL A 179 15.38 0.72 -21.80
C VAL A 179 15.76 0.83 -23.27
N ARG A 180 16.10 2.05 -23.73
CA ARG A 180 16.44 2.31 -25.13
C ARG A 180 17.70 1.57 -25.58
N LEU A 181 18.74 1.53 -24.74
CA LEU A 181 20.02 0.92 -25.08
C LEU A 181 20.02 -0.60 -25.00
N LYS A 182 19.22 -1.20 -24.10
CA LYS A 182 19.30 -2.63 -23.78
C LYS A 182 18.11 -3.46 -24.24
N PHE A 183 16.94 -2.86 -24.45
CA PHE A 183 15.71 -3.59 -24.70
C PHE A 183 14.95 -3.17 -25.96
N LEU A 184 15.28 -1.98 -26.54
CA LEU A 184 14.65 -1.54 -27.79
C LEU A 184 15.64 -1.72 -28.93
N HIS A 185 15.30 -2.57 -29.90
CA HIS A 185 16.23 -2.92 -31.00
C HIS A 185 15.85 -2.27 -32.32
N GLU A 186 14.57 -1.88 -32.49
CA GLU A 186 14.07 -1.33 -33.73
C GLU A 186 13.25 -0.04 -33.52
N ARG A 187 13.00 0.73 -34.57
CA ARG A 187 12.09 1.88 -34.54
C ARG A 187 10.66 1.36 -34.73
N ALA A 188 9.85 1.33 -33.66
CA ALA A 188 8.43 1.04 -33.79
C ALA A 188 7.64 2.29 -34.21
N GLN A 189 6.62 2.06 -35.05
CA GLN A 189 5.67 3.10 -35.42
C GLN A 189 4.57 3.22 -34.36
N ILE A 190 4.14 4.44 -34.08
CA ILE A 190 2.96 4.71 -33.29
C ILE A 190 1.74 4.36 -34.16
N ARG A 191 0.91 3.43 -33.67
CA ARG A 191 -0.28 2.93 -34.37
C ARG A 191 -1.51 3.07 -33.48
N TRP A 192 -2.47 3.88 -33.89
CA TRP A 192 -3.71 4.09 -33.12
C TRP A 192 -4.46 2.80 -32.80
N SER A 193 -4.47 1.83 -33.71
CA SER A 193 -5.08 0.50 -33.50
C SER A 193 -4.43 -0.26 -32.33
N VAL A 194 -3.09 -0.13 -32.17
CA VAL A 194 -2.37 -0.75 -31.04
C VAL A 194 -2.69 -0.01 -29.74
N MET A 195 -2.67 1.33 -29.76
CA MET A 195 -3.02 2.15 -28.58
C MET A 195 -4.45 1.85 -28.09
N LYS A 196 -5.44 1.79 -29.00
CA LYS A 196 -6.83 1.44 -28.66
C LYS A 196 -6.95 0.06 -28.03
N ARG A 197 -6.22 -0.92 -28.55
CA ARG A 197 -6.19 -2.28 -27.99
C ARG A 197 -5.52 -2.29 -26.61
N LEU A 198 -4.39 -1.60 -26.44
CA LEU A 198 -3.71 -1.45 -25.16
C LEU A 198 -4.64 -0.84 -24.10
N PHE A 199 -5.32 0.27 -24.44
CA PHE A 199 -6.25 0.94 -23.54
C PHE A 199 -7.41 0.02 -23.10
N GLY A 200 -8.09 -0.62 -24.04
CA GLY A 200 -9.22 -1.50 -23.74
C GLY A 200 -8.83 -2.71 -22.87
N SER A 201 -7.67 -3.32 -23.19
CA SER A 201 -7.17 -4.44 -22.40
C SER A 201 -6.67 -4.01 -21.03
N ALA A 202 -5.97 -2.89 -20.94
CA ALA A 202 -5.47 -2.34 -19.67
C ALA A 202 -6.61 -2.02 -18.70
N LEU A 203 -7.68 -1.39 -19.18
CA LEU A 203 -8.82 -1.00 -18.34
C LEU A 203 -9.50 -2.23 -17.71
N ALA A 204 -9.62 -3.34 -18.46
CA ALA A 204 -10.20 -4.58 -17.94
C ALA A 204 -9.38 -5.16 -16.77
N PHE A 205 -8.04 -5.04 -16.80
CA PHE A 205 -7.17 -5.46 -15.70
C PHE A 205 -7.09 -4.42 -14.57
N GLY A 206 -7.16 -3.13 -14.91
CA GLY A 206 -6.94 -2.04 -13.98
C GLY A 206 -8.14 -1.67 -13.11
N LEU A 207 -9.36 -2.02 -13.50
CA LEU A 207 -10.59 -1.52 -12.87
C LEU A 207 -10.66 -1.83 -11.35
N PHE A 208 -10.35 -3.07 -10.97
CA PHE A 208 -10.32 -3.46 -9.54
C PHE A 208 -9.25 -2.65 -8.78
N TRP A 209 -8.06 -2.53 -9.36
CA TRP A 209 -6.96 -1.78 -8.76
C TRP A 209 -7.27 -0.29 -8.64
N ILE A 210 -7.91 0.31 -9.65
CA ILE A 210 -8.35 1.71 -9.64
C ILE A 210 -9.32 1.95 -8.49
N ILE A 211 -10.38 1.13 -8.38
CA ILE A 211 -11.40 1.29 -7.35
C ILE A 211 -10.80 1.14 -5.96
N THR A 212 -9.93 0.14 -5.76
CA THR A 212 -9.24 -0.07 -4.48
C THR A 212 -8.38 1.15 -4.11
N ASN A 213 -7.60 1.69 -5.07
CA ASN A 213 -6.73 2.83 -4.80
C ASN A 213 -7.49 4.15 -4.61
N VAL A 214 -8.63 4.32 -5.27
CA VAL A 214 -9.54 5.45 -4.99
C VAL A 214 -10.10 5.34 -3.58
N HIS A 215 -10.58 4.13 -3.19
CA HIS A 215 -11.11 3.88 -1.85
C HIS A 215 -10.10 4.21 -0.74
N GLU A 216 -8.82 3.88 -0.94
CA GLU A 216 -7.77 4.16 0.05
C GLU A 216 -7.42 5.65 0.23
N ARG A 217 -7.81 6.52 -0.71
CA ARG A 217 -7.32 7.92 -0.74
C ARG A 217 -8.42 8.97 -0.82
N VAL A 218 -9.66 8.56 -1.07
CA VAL A 218 -10.79 9.49 -1.20
C VAL A 218 -11.05 10.25 0.09
N ASP A 219 -10.75 9.67 1.24
CA ASP A 219 -10.87 10.30 2.56
C ASP A 219 -10.06 11.59 2.63
N VAL A 220 -8.83 11.59 2.10
CA VAL A 220 -7.93 12.75 2.12
C VAL A 220 -8.48 13.88 1.24
N LEU A 221 -9.05 13.55 0.07
CA LEU A 221 -9.69 14.54 -0.80
C LEU A 221 -10.91 15.17 -0.13
N MET A 222 -11.72 14.36 0.56
CA MET A 222 -12.90 14.84 1.25
C MET A 222 -12.55 15.64 2.50
N LEU A 223 -11.51 15.23 3.25
CA LEU A 223 -11.00 15.99 4.39
C LEU A 223 -10.50 17.37 3.96
N GLU A 224 -9.69 17.43 2.92
CA GLU A 224 -9.17 18.71 2.40
C GLU A 224 -10.29 19.66 2.01
N ARG A 225 -11.35 19.13 1.41
CA ARG A 225 -12.47 19.94 0.94
C ARG A 225 -13.39 20.41 2.07
N LEU A 226 -13.54 19.61 3.11
CA LEU A 226 -14.51 19.81 4.19
C LEU A 226 -13.88 20.36 5.49
N THR A 227 -12.55 20.43 5.57
CA THR A 227 -11.82 20.86 6.76
C THR A 227 -10.63 21.77 6.42
N ASN A 228 -9.52 21.66 7.11
CA ASN A 228 -8.29 22.43 6.88
C ASN A 228 -7.05 21.50 6.76
N ASP A 229 -5.92 22.09 6.37
CA ASP A 229 -4.69 21.35 6.08
C ASP A 229 -4.08 20.68 7.32
N ALA A 230 -4.21 21.27 8.53
CA ALA A 230 -3.74 20.65 9.77
C ALA A 230 -4.47 19.33 10.04
N ILE A 231 -5.81 19.32 9.87
CA ILE A 231 -6.64 18.13 10.04
C ILE A 231 -6.27 17.05 9.02
N VAL A 232 -5.98 17.43 7.78
CA VAL A 232 -5.43 16.51 6.75
C VAL A 232 -4.09 15.95 7.22
N GLY A 233 -3.21 16.78 7.81
CA GLY A 233 -1.93 16.37 8.38
C GLY A 233 -2.09 15.32 9.48
N TRP A 234 -2.98 15.56 10.46
CA TRP A 234 -3.25 14.62 11.55
C TRP A 234 -3.78 13.27 11.07
N TYR A 235 -4.74 13.28 10.15
CA TYR A 235 -5.30 12.05 9.58
C TYR A 235 -4.27 11.26 8.78
N THR A 236 -3.54 11.95 7.89
CA THR A 236 -2.62 11.27 6.97
C THR A 236 -1.38 10.73 7.67
N LEU A 237 -0.91 11.35 8.76
CA LEU A 237 0.14 10.77 9.60
C LEU A 237 -0.32 9.45 10.21
N ALA A 238 -1.48 9.44 10.88
CA ALA A 238 -2.04 8.22 11.48
C ALA A 238 -2.27 7.13 10.42
N TYR A 239 -2.83 7.50 9.28
CA TYR A 239 -3.07 6.58 8.15
C TYR A 239 -1.77 5.97 7.60
N LYS A 240 -0.70 6.78 7.50
CA LYS A 240 0.61 6.31 7.04
C LYS A 240 1.24 5.29 7.98
N LEU A 241 1.03 5.44 9.29
CA LEU A 241 1.51 4.48 10.28
C LEU A 241 0.81 3.13 10.15
N ILE A 242 -0.50 3.10 9.93
CA ILE A 242 -1.22 1.82 9.74
C ILE A 242 -0.91 1.15 8.41
N LEU A 243 -0.56 1.90 7.36
CA LEU A 243 -0.15 1.31 6.07
C LEU A 243 1.09 0.43 6.21
N VAL A 244 2.02 0.78 7.09
CA VAL A 244 3.21 -0.04 7.35
C VAL A 244 2.80 -1.38 7.97
N ALA A 245 1.86 -1.39 8.91
CA ALA A 245 1.33 -2.62 9.48
C ALA A 245 0.62 -3.49 8.43
N GLY A 246 -0.08 -2.87 7.48
CA GLY A 246 -0.78 -3.55 6.37
C GLY A 246 0.11 -4.37 5.43
N LEU A 247 1.44 -4.21 5.48
CA LEU A 247 2.37 -5.06 4.71
C LEU A 247 2.37 -6.51 5.17
N ILE A 248 2.11 -6.78 6.46
CA ILE A 248 2.16 -8.12 7.04
C ILE A 248 1.17 -9.08 6.36
N PRO A 249 -0.15 -8.79 6.28
CA PRO A 249 -1.08 -9.68 5.62
C PRO A 249 -0.83 -9.85 4.13
N VAL A 250 -0.28 -8.82 3.46
CA VAL A 250 0.10 -8.89 2.05
C VAL A 250 1.25 -9.88 1.85
N ILE A 251 2.29 -9.83 2.68
CA ILE A 251 3.42 -10.78 2.64
C ILE A 251 2.92 -12.20 2.89
N LEU A 252 2.11 -12.41 3.93
CA LEU A 252 1.54 -13.71 4.26
C LEU A 252 0.72 -14.25 3.07
N MET A 253 -0.12 -13.41 2.48
CA MET A 253 -0.95 -13.82 1.35
C MET A 253 -0.11 -14.13 0.11
N THR A 254 0.90 -13.34 -0.19
CA THR A 254 1.80 -13.58 -1.32
C THR A 254 2.53 -14.91 -1.20
N ALA A 255 2.96 -15.27 0.02
CA ALA A 255 3.63 -16.56 0.29
C ALA A 255 2.66 -17.76 0.19
N THR A 256 1.41 -17.60 0.63
CA THR A 256 0.45 -18.71 0.71
C THR A 256 -0.42 -18.85 -0.55
N PHE A 257 -0.57 -17.82 -1.36
CA PHE A 257 -1.44 -17.81 -2.53
C PHE A 257 -1.18 -18.92 -3.55
N PRO A 258 0.08 -19.26 -3.93
CA PRO A 258 0.33 -20.37 -4.86
C PRO A 258 -0.17 -21.71 -4.34
N ARG A 259 -0.01 -21.98 -3.02
CA ARG A 259 -0.52 -23.20 -2.36
C ARG A 259 -2.05 -23.23 -2.35
N ILE A 260 -2.69 -22.11 -1.98
CA ILE A 260 -4.15 -21.99 -1.99
C ILE A 260 -4.69 -22.23 -3.40
N SER A 261 -4.09 -21.63 -4.44
CA SER A 261 -4.51 -21.74 -5.82
C SER A 261 -4.42 -23.18 -6.34
N LYS A 262 -3.35 -23.93 -5.95
CA LYS A 262 -3.22 -25.37 -6.26
C LYS A 262 -4.25 -26.21 -5.49
N ALA A 263 -4.42 -25.97 -4.21
CA ALA A 263 -5.23 -26.80 -3.32
C ALA A 263 -6.74 -26.61 -3.56
N VAL A 264 -7.18 -25.42 -3.99
CA VAL A 264 -8.61 -25.10 -4.21
C VAL A 264 -9.29 -26.09 -5.15
N HIS A 265 -8.58 -26.61 -6.13
CA HIS A 265 -9.13 -27.55 -7.13
C HIS A 265 -8.89 -29.03 -6.80
N ASN A 266 -7.86 -29.34 -6.00
CA ASN A 266 -7.38 -30.70 -5.85
C ASN A 266 -7.45 -31.25 -4.42
N ASP A 267 -7.39 -30.38 -3.37
CA ASP A 267 -7.29 -30.80 -1.97
C ASP A 267 -8.05 -29.83 -1.04
N PRO A 268 -9.36 -30.10 -0.82
CA PRO A 268 -10.18 -29.28 0.08
C PRO A 268 -9.70 -29.26 1.55
N ASP A 269 -9.01 -30.29 2.00
CA ASP A 269 -8.56 -30.37 3.38
C ASP A 269 -7.29 -29.55 3.62
N GLU A 270 -6.39 -29.48 2.64
CA GLU A 270 -5.27 -28.56 2.65
C GLU A 270 -5.75 -27.11 2.62
N VAL A 271 -6.77 -26.77 1.85
CA VAL A 271 -7.39 -25.43 1.86
C VAL A 271 -7.90 -25.06 3.25
N LYS A 272 -8.61 -25.97 3.94
CA LYS A 272 -9.09 -25.75 5.31
C LYS A 272 -7.93 -25.61 6.30
N ARG A 273 -6.84 -26.35 6.09
CA ARG A 273 -5.64 -26.29 6.92
C ARG A 273 -4.97 -24.92 6.79
N ILE A 274 -4.71 -24.45 5.55
CA ILE A 274 -4.13 -23.12 5.30
C ILE A 274 -5.04 -22.03 5.89
N TYR A 275 -6.36 -22.16 5.72
CA TYR A 275 -7.34 -21.24 6.28
C TYR A 275 -7.24 -21.15 7.81
N ARG A 276 -7.23 -22.30 8.52
CA ARG A 276 -7.13 -22.34 9.99
C ARG A 276 -5.82 -21.78 10.50
N LEU A 277 -4.69 -22.16 9.89
CA LEU A 277 -3.37 -21.68 10.28
C LEU A 277 -3.23 -20.16 10.00
N GLY A 278 -3.66 -19.69 8.84
CA GLY A 278 -3.64 -18.26 8.51
C GLY A 278 -4.46 -17.44 9.50
N LEU A 279 -5.67 -17.86 9.83
CA LEU A 279 -6.50 -17.19 10.84
C LEU A 279 -5.84 -17.17 12.22
N LYS A 280 -5.24 -18.30 12.66
CA LYS A 280 -4.50 -18.39 13.91
C LYS A 280 -3.40 -17.32 13.97
N TYR A 281 -2.52 -17.30 12.98
CA TYR A 281 -1.39 -16.36 12.97
C TYR A 281 -1.81 -14.90 12.80
N LEU A 282 -2.84 -14.62 11.96
CA LEU A 282 -3.38 -13.27 11.84
C LEU A 282 -3.96 -12.77 13.16
N LEU A 283 -4.71 -13.59 13.89
CA LEU A 283 -5.23 -13.26 15.24
C LEU A 283 -4.09 -12.94 16.21
N LEU A 284 -3.06 -13.80 16.25
CA LEU A 284 -1.90 -13.61 17.12
C LEU A 284 -1.08 -12.35 16.76
N ILE A 285 -1.16 -11.84 15.54
CA ILE A 285 -0.50 -10.58 15.12
C ILE A 285 -1.39 -9.36 15.39
N VAL A 286 -2.69 -9.44 15.08
CA VAL A 286 -3.62 -8.32 15.19
C VAL A 286 -3.85 -7.90 16.64
N LEU A 287 -3.95 -8.86 17.59
CA LEU A 287 -4.20 -8.57 19.00
C LEU A 287 -3.14 -7.66 19.63
N PRO A 288 -1.83 -8.00 19.61
CA PRO A 288 -0.80 -7.11 20.17
C PRO A 288 -0.66 -5.80 19.38
N MET A 289 -0.90 -5.82 18.06
CA MET A 289 -0.86 -4.62 17.23
C MET A 289 -1.92 -3.60 17.66
N ILE A 290 -3.18 -4.04 17.85
CA ILE A 290 -4.25 -3.17 18.33
C ILE A 290 -3.92 -2.68 19.73
N THR A 291 -3.60 -3.59 20.66
CA THR A 291 -3.33 -3.23 22.05
C THR A 291 -2.11 -2.33 22.19
N GLY A 292 -1.00 -2.65 21.52
CA GLY A 292 0.19 -1.80 21.53
C GLY A 292 -0.12 -0.39 21.01
N THR A 293 -0.89 -0.27 19.94
CA THR A 293 -1.29 1.03 19.39
C THR A 293 -2.18 1.79 20.35
N LEU A 294 -3.15 1.15 21.02
CA LEU A 294 -4.02 1.83 21.99
C LEU A 294 -3.23 2.51 23.13
N PHE A 295 -2.18 1.88 23.62
CA PHE A 295 -1.31 2.43 24.68
C PHE A 295 -0.24 3.39 24.19
N LEU A 296 0.25 3.21 22.97
CA LEU A 296 1.42 3.95 22.47
C LEU A 296 1.08 5.05 21.46
N ALA A 297 -0.18 5.19 21.03
CA ALA A 297 -0.58 6.07 19.93
C ALA A 297 -0.10 7.51 20.12
N ASP A 298 -0.29 8.11 21.31
CA ASP A 298 0.13 9.48 21.56
C ASP A 298 1.65 9.63 21.50
N HIS A 299 2.39 8.71 22.11
CA HIS A 299 3.85 8.74 22.10
C HIS A 299 4.41 8.56 20.69
N VAL A 300 3.78 7.71 19.88
CA VAL A 300 4.16 7.49 18.48
C VAL A 300 3.87 8.72 17.65
N CYS A 301 2.72 9.37 17.81
CA CYS A 301 2.38 10.57 17.05
C CYS A 301 3.23 11.77 17.48
N LEU A 302 3.45 11.98 18.77
CA LEU A 302 4.32 13.03 19.31
C LEU A 302 5.79 12.86 18.89
N PHE A 303 6.23 11.64 18.61
CA PHE A 303 7.56 11.42 18.02
C PHE A 303 7.73 12.13 16.68
N PHE A 304 6.66 12.36 15.92
CA PHE A 304 6.70 13.08 14.64
C PHE A 304 6.63 14.62 14.80
N GLY A 305 6.22 15.12 15.95
CA GLY A 305 6.12 16.53 16.29
C GLY A 305 5.02 16.79 17.33
N GLU A 306 5.15 17.84 18.12
CA GLU A 306 4.16 18.17 19.17
C GLU A 306 2.78 18.49 18.59
N ASP A 307 2.72 19.06 17.38
CA ASP A 307 1.49 19.42 16.68
C ASP A 307 0.63 18.18 16.29
N PHE A 308 1.20 16.97 16.32
CA PHE A 308 0.53 15.73 15.93
C PHE A 308 -0.16 14.98 17.08
N GLY A 309 -0.32 15.63 18.24
CA GLY A 309 -1.09 15.06 19.36
C GLY A 309 -2.47 14.54 18.95
N PRO A 310 -3.30 15.30 18.19
CA PRO A 310 -4.62 14.85 17.75
C PRO A 310 -4.61 13.59 16.86
N SER A 311 -3.50 13.30 16.17
CA SER A 311 -3.32 12.07 15.36
C SER A 311 -3.39 10.80 16.20
N GLY A 312 -3.11 10.87 17.51
CA GLY A 312 -3.17 9.72 18.41
C GLY A 312 -4.57 9.08 18.48
N ASN A 313 -5.61 9.90 18.56
CA ASN A 313 -7.00 9.42 18.58
C ASN A 313 -7.40 8.80 17.24
N VAL A 314 -6.96 9.41 16.13
CA VAL A 314 -7.16 8.84 14.78
C VAL A 314 -6.48 7.49 14.66
N LEU A 315 -5.24 7.39 15.12
CA LEU A 315 -4.46 6.15 15.07
C LEU A 315 -5.12 5.03 15.88
N ARG A 316 -5.65 5.36 17.09
CA ARG A 316 -6.44 4.41 17.90
C ARG A 316 -7.66 3.86 17.18
N LEU A 317 -8.32 4.67 16.38
CA LEU A 317 -9.50 4.21 15.63
C LEU A 317 -9.10 3.45 14.36
N LEU A 318 -8.13 3.98 13.60
CA LEU A 318 -7.69 3.37 12.35
C LEU A 318 -6.99 2.01 12.56
N ILE A 319 -6.43 1.73 13.74
CA ILE A 319 -5.82 0.43 14.00
C ILE A 319 -6.84 -0.71 14.00
N PHE A 320 -8.10 -0.45 14.41
CA PHE A 320 -9.19 -1.42 14.27
C PHE A 320 -9.53 -1.65 12.80
N ALA A 321 -9.56 -0.59 11.99
CA ALA A 321 -9.76 -0.72 10.55
C ALA A 321 -8.64 -1.55 9.90
N SER A 322 -7.38 -1.34 10.30
CA SER A 322 -6.25 -2.14 9.87
C SER A 322 -6.37 -3.60 10.32
N GLY A 323 -6.76 -3.86 11.57
CA GLY A 323 -7.01 -5.21 12.07
C GLY A 323 -8.05 -5.97 11.26
N VAL A 324 -9.12 -5.29 10.89
CA VAL A 324 -10.18 -5.83 9.99
C VAL A 324 -9.63 -6.11 8.59
N ASP A 325 -8.75 -5.24 8.07
CA ASP A 325 -8.12 -5.44 6.76
C ASP A 325 -7.20 -6.66 6.70
N PHE A 326 -6.51 -7.00 7.78
CA PHE A 326 -5.68 -8.20 7.84
C PHE A 326 -6.46 -9.45 7.40
N PHE A 327 -7.67 -9.58 7.94
CA PHE A 327 -8.55 -10.71 7.59
C PHE A 327 -9.16 -10.54 6.20
N SER A 328 -9.55 -9.31 5.82
CA SER A 328 -10.16 -9.02 4.52
C SER A 328 -9.21 -9.35 3.38
N ILE A 329 -7.92 -8.99 3.49
CA ILE A 329 -6.87 -9.31 2.50
C ILE A 329 -6.72 -10.83 2.39
N PHE A 330 -6.67 -11.54 3.50
CA PHE A 330 -6.54 -12.98 3.54
C PHE A 330 -7.74 -13.68 2.89
N PHE A 331 -8.95 -13.29 3.26
CA PHE A 331 -10.18 -13.86 2.69
C PHE A 331 -10.33 -13.54 1.19
N SER A 332 -9.96 -12.33 0.78
CA SER A 332 -9.95 -11.95 -0.63
C SER A 332 -9.02 -12.84 -1.46
N GLY A 333 -7.90 -13.26 -0.91
CA GLY A 333 -7.00 -14.22 -1.56
C GLY A 333 -7.66 -15.57 -1.85
N PHE A 334 -8.41 -16.12 -0.89
CA PHE A 334 -9.19 -17.36 -1.13
C PHE A 334 -10.28 -17.17 -2.19
N MET A 335 -10.96 -16.02 -2.17
CA MET A 335 -11.95 -15.70 -3.19
C MET A 335 -11.32 -15.54 -4.57
N MET A 336 -10.15 -14.92 -4.66
CA MET A 336 -9.39 -14.81 -5.92
C MET A 336 -8.97 -16.18 -6.46
N ALA A 337 -8.47 -17.06 -5.60
CA ALA A 337 -8.10 -18.42 -5.97
C ALA A 337 -9.30 -19.28 -6.48
N ARG A 338 -10.52 -18.87 -6.15
CA ARG A 338 -11.79 -19.49 -6.59
C ARG A 338 -12.46 -18.74 -7.75
N ASP A 339 -11.73 -17.91 -8.47
CA ASP A 339 -12.24 -17.13 -9.62
C ASP A 339 -13.43 -16.20 -9.28
N GLN A 340 -13.51 -15.71 -8.02
CA GLN A 340 -14.57 -14.82 -7.56
C GLN A 340 -14.22 -13.32 -7.65
N GLN A 341 -13.33 -12.93 -8.57
CA GLN A 341 -12.86 -11.54 -8.73
C GLN A 341 -14.01 -10.56 -9.00
N LYS A 342 -15.06 -10.98 -9.72
CA LYS A 342 -16.24 -10.13 -9.96
C LYS A 342 -16.97 -9.77 -8.67
N ARG A 343 -17.08 -10.72 -7.72
CA ARG A 343 -17.69 -10.45 -6.41
C ARG A 343 -16.86 -9.47 -5.60
N LEU A 344 -15.53 -9.65 -5.60
CA LEU A 344 -14.62 -8.71 -4.94
C LEU A 344 -14.71 -7.31 -5.52
N LEU A 345 -14.83 -7.19 -6.85
CA LEU A 345 -15.00 -5.90 -7.51
C LEU A 345 -16.28 -5.19 -7.03
N TRP A 346 -17.43 -5.88 -7.05
CA TRP A 346 -18.68 -5.32 -6.57
C TRP A 346 -18.63 -4.94 -5.09
N LEU A 347 -17.95 -5.75 -4.28
CA LEU A 347 -17.74 -5.46 -2.86
C LEU A 347 -16.91 -4.18 -2.66
N GLN A 348 -15.84 -4.02 -3.42
CA GLN A 348 -15.01 -2.80 -3.37
C GLN A 348 -15.79 -1.55 -3.84
N CYS A 349 -16.63 -1.68 -4.89
CA CYS A 349 -17.51 -0.60 -5.31
C CYS A 349 -18.50 -0.21 -4.19
N ALA A 350 -19.15 -1.20 -3.58
CA ALA A 350 -20.11 -0.96 -2.49
C ALA A 350 -19.41 -0.31 -1.28
N ALA A 351 -18.22 -0.78 -0.92
CA ALA A 351 -17.44 -0.23 0.18
C ALA A 351 -16.98 1.21 -0.12
N LEU A 352 -16.55 1.51 -1.34
CA LEU A 352 -16.21 2.86 -1.75
C LEU A 352 -17.43 3.80 -1.68
N CYS A 353 -18.58 3.38 -2.19
CA CYS A 353 -19.81 4.17 -2.09
C CYS A 353 -20.20 4.43 -0.64
N LEU A 354 -20.15 3.39 0.21
CA LEU A 354 -20.44 3.53 1.65
C LEU A 354 -19.43 4.46 2.32
N ASN A 355 -18.15 4.36 2.00
CA ASN A 355 -17.10 5.23 2.53
C ASN A 355 -17.37 6.70 2.16
N VAL A 356 -17.65 7.00 0.89
CA VAL A 356 -17.94 8.37 0.43
C VAL A 356 -19.16 8.94 1.13
N VAL A 357 -20.26 8.17 1.23
CA VAL A 357 -21.48 8.59 1.93
C VAL A 357 -21.20 8.83 3.43
N ALA A 358 -20.50 7.90 4.08
CA ALA A 358 -20.13 8.02 5.48
C ALA A 358 -19.22 9.24 5.72
N ASN A 359 -18.25 9.48 4.87
CA ASN A 359 -17.39 10.67 4.93
C ASN A 359 -18.19 11.96 4.82
N PHE A 360 -19.14 12.03 3.90
CA PHE A 360 -19.99 13.22 3.70
C PHE A 360 -20.81 13.56 4.94
N ILE A 361 -21.22 12.55 5.71
CA ILE A 361 -22.02 12.70 6.93
C ILE A 361 -21.14 12.94 8.16
N LEU A 362 -20.02 12.21 8.27
CA LEU A 362 -19.22 12.16 9.49
C LEU A 362 -18.13 13.23 9.54
N ILE A 363 -17.50 13.58 8.42
CA ILE A 363 -16.43 14.59 8.41
C ILE A 363 -16.91 15.95 8.87
N PRO A 364 -18.08 16.49 8.44
CA PRO A 364 -18.54 17.79 8.93
C PRO A 364 -18.80 17.85 10.44
N ARG A 365 -19.09 16.68 11.07
CA ARG A 365 -19.39 16.60 12.51
C ARG A 365 -18.19 16.25 13.36
N PHE A 366 -17.31 15.38 12.87
CA PHE A 366 -16.22 14.77 13.63
C PHE A 366 -14.85 14.98 13.01
N GLN A 367 -14.75 15.75 11.91
CA GLN A 367 -13.50 16.07 11.20
C GLN A 367 -12.66 14.81 10.89
N HIS A 368 -11.37 14.79 11.29
CA HIS A 368 -10.45 13.65 11.09
C HIS A 368 -10.96 12.34 11.70
N MET A 369 -11.66 12.42 12.84
CA MET A 369 -12.27 11.24 13.45
C MET A 369 -13.43 10.71 12.60
N GLY A 370 -14.18 11.60 11.94
CA GLY A 370 -15.25 11.23 11.01
C GLY A 370 -14.73 10.42 9.82
N ALA A 371 -13.59 10.82 9.24
CA ALA A 371 -12.93 10.05 8.18
C ALA A 371 -12.46 8.67 8.66
N ALA A 372 -11.87 8.60 9.85
CA ALA A 372 -11.45 7.34 10.44
C ALA A 372 -12.62 6.38 10.74
N MET A 373 -13.78 6.92 11.19
CA MET A 373 -15.01 6.15 11.36
C MET A 373 -15.54 5.63 10.01
N ALA A 374 -15.57 6.47 8.98
CA ALA A 374 -16.00 6.07 7.64
C ALA A 374 -15.12 4.95 7.06
N THR A 375 -13.81 5.07 7.26
CA THR A 375 -12.85 4.02 6.88
C THR A 375 -13.13 2.71 7.63
N LEU A 376 -13.35 2.75 8.95
CA LEU A 376 -13.66 1.56 9.75
C LEU A 376 -14.98 0.90 9.30
N ILE A 377 -16.02 1.70 9.04
CA ILE A 377 -17.32 1.21 8.58
C ILE A 377 -17.22 0.52 7.22
N SER A 378 -16.54 1.16 6.25
CA SER A 378 -16.41 0.61 4.89
C SER A 378 -15.55 -0.66 4.86
N ARG A 379 -14.43 -0.70 5.60
CA ARG A 379 -13.60 -1.91 5.75
C ARG A 379 -14.31 -3.00 6.52
N GLY A 380 -15.11 -2.63 7.54
CA GLY A 380 -16.00 -3.54 8.26
C GLY A 380 -17.02 -4.23 7.35
N LEU A 381 -17.58 -3.53 6.36
CA LEU A 381 -18.45 -4.12 5.35
C LEU A 381 -17.71 -5.19 4.52
N ILE A 382 -16.50 -4.87 4.04
CA ILE A 382 -15.68 -5.82 3.27
C ILE A 382 -15.43 -7.08 4.10
N PHE A 383 -14.98 -6.90 5.35
CA PHE A 383 -14.71 -8.00 6.27
C PHE A 383 -15.94 -8.86 6.53
N ALA A 384 -17.07 -8.25 6.86
CA ALA A 384 -18.30 -8.96 7.17
C ALA A 384 -18.78 -9.83 5.99
N LEU A 385 -18.78 -9.28 4.78
CA LEU A 385 -19.22 -9.99 3.60
C LEU A 385 -18.20 -11.06 3.15
N CYS A 386 -16.89 -10.78 3.20
CA CYS A 386 -15.87 -11.78 2.93
C CYS A 386 -15.95 -12.94 3.94
N THR A 387 -16.08 -12.65 5.23
CA THR A 387 -16.25 -13.66 6.28
C THR A 387 -17.50 -14.52 6.05
N PHE A 388 -18.63 -13.88 5.72
CA PHE A 388 -19.87 -14.60 5.42
C PHE A 388 -19.73 -15.59 4.25
N TRP A 389 -19.10 -15.15 3.14
CA TRP A 389 -18.90 -16.04 1.99
C TRP A 389 -17.89 -17.16 2.24
N ILE A 390 -16.80 -16.84 2.92
CA ILE A 390 -15.77 -17.83 3.28
C ILE A 390 -16.30 -18.83 4.31
N ALA A 391 -17.01 -18.38 5.35
CA ALA A 391 -17.58 -19.27 6.36
C ALA A 391 -18.59 -20.29 5.78
N ARG A 392 -19.33 -19.90 4.74
CA ARG A 392 -20.22 -20.81 4.01
C ARG A 392 -19.49 -21.90 3.24
N SER A 393 -18.24 -21.66 2.83
CA SER A 393 -17.49 -22.56 1.96
C SER A 393 -16.42 -23.37 2.70
N LEU A 394 -15.77 -22.80 3.72
CA LEU A 394 -14.68 -23.44 4.47
C LEU A 394 -15.05 -23.78 5.92
N GLY A 395 -16.27 -23.42 6.34
CA GLY A 395 -16.72 -23.61 7.72
C GLY A 395 -16.36 -22.41 8.62
N ARG A 396 -16.77 -22.54 9.90
CA ARG A 396 -16.56 -21.48 10.89
C ARG A 396 -15.06 -21.33 11.22
N PRO A 397 -14.59 -20.11 11.51
CA PRO A 397 -13.22 -19.88 11.95
C PRO A 397 -12.89 -20.67 13.22
N ASP A 398 -11.66 -21.16 13.30
CA ASP A 398 -11.15 -21.81 14.51
C ASP A 398 -10.55 -20.76 15.46
N TYR A 399 -11.19 -20.58 16.61
CA TYR A 399 -10.79 -19.59 17.62
C TYR A 399 -9.95 -20.18 18.76
N ARG A 400 -9.45 -21.42 18.64
CA ARG A 400 -8.70 -22.09 19.72
C ARG A 400 -7.43 -21.35 20.14
N ALA A 401 -6.85 -20.56 19.24
CA ALA A 401 -5.67 -19.73 19.56
C ALA A 401 -6.04 -18.39 20.26
N LEU A 402 -7.32 -17.99 20.25
CA LEU A 402 -7.77 -16.72 20.81
C LEU A 402 -7.45 -16.57 22.30
N PRO A 403 -7.72 -17.56 23.19
CA PRO A 403 -7.40 -17.43 24.60
C PRO A 403 -5.91 -17.19 24.87
N LEU A 404 -5.03 -17.90 24.14
CA LEU A 404 -3.57 -17.70 24.26
C LEU A 404 -3.17 -16.28 23.85
N GLY A 405 -3.67 -15.82 22.71
CA GLY A 405 -3.44 -14.46 22.23
C GLY A 405 -3.93 -13.41 23.23
N VAL A 406 -5.13 -13.58 23.78
CA VAL A 406 -5.73 -12.65 24.76
C VAL A 406 -4.91 -12.60 26.05
N VAL A 407 -4.50 -13.76 26.62
CA VAL A 407 -3.67 -13.80 27.83
C VAL A 407 -2.34 -13.10 27.61
N SER A 408 -1.61 -13.48 26.54
CA SER A 408 -0.31 -12.88 26.23
C SER A 408 -0.41 -11.37 25.97
N THR A 409 -1.48 -10.94 25.29
CA THR A 409 -1.78 -9.52 25.03
C THR A 409 -2.14 -8.78 26.33
N GLY A 410 -2.88 -9.43 27.24
CA GLY A 410 -3.22 -8.87 28.56
C GLY A 410 -1.99 -8.58 29.40
N VAL A 411 -1.03 -9.51 29.46
CA VAL A 411 0.25 -9.29 30.15
C VAL A 411 1.04 -8.14 29.51
N MET A 412 1.11 -8.13 28.19
CA MET A 412 1.74 -7.01 27.44
C MET A 412 1.05 -5.66 27.75
N ALA A 413 -0.28 -5.64 27.85
CA ALA A 413 -1.04 -4.43 28.17
C ALA A 413 -0.73 -3.91 29.58
N ILE A 414 -0.65 -4.82 30.58
CA ILE A 414 -0.27 -4.47 31.97
C ILE A 414 1.15 -3.89 32.00
N PHE A 415 2.07 -4.48 31.24
CA PHE A 415 3.43 -3.94 31.13
C PHE A 415 3.43 -2.54 30.54
N LEU A 416 2.75 -2.31 29.40
CA LEU A 416 2.65 -1.02 28.74
C LEU A 416 1.98 0.06 29.60
N TRP A 417 1.03 -0.34 30.45
CA TRP A 417 0.35 0.55 31.38
C TRP A 417 1.23 0.96 32.55
N LYS A 418 1.97 0.03 33.14
CA LYS A 418 2.77 0.29 34.33
C LYS A 418 4.13 0.93 34.03
N TRP A 419 4.74 0.61 32.90
CA TRP A 419 6.09 1.06 32.60
C TRP A 419 6.12 2.16 31.55
N GLN A 420 6.61 3.34 31.94
CA GLN A 420 6.66 4.55 31.11
C GLN A 420 8.11 4.90 30.71
N GLY A 421 8.88 3.95 30.21
CA GLY A 421 10.21 4.16 29.67
C GLY A 421 10.23 4.77 28.26
N PRO A 422 11.41 4.93 27.64
CA PRO A 422 11.55 5.45 26.28
C PRO A 422 10.77 4.61 25.26
N LEU A 423 10.16 5.29 24.26
CA LEU A 423 9.22 4.70 23.30
C LEU A 423 9.75 3.42 22.64
N PHE A 424 10.96 3.45 22.08
CA PHE A 424 11.53 2.31 21.35
C PHE A 424 11.81 1.10 22.26
N PHE A 425 12.23 1.36 23.52
CA PHE A 425 12.39 0.29 24.51
C PHE A 425 11.05 -0.31 24.92
N ARG A 426 10.00 0.52 25.07
CA ARG A 426 8.64 0.04 25.35
C ARG A 426 8.15 -0.89 24.24
N ILE A 427 8.32 -0.49 22.97
CA ILE A 427 7.95 -1.29 21.83
C ILE A 427 8.73 -2.62 21.81
N GLY A 428 10.06 -2.56 21.94
CA GLY A 428 10.92 -3.74 21.91
C GLY A 428 10.60 -4.76 23.03
N LEU A 429 10.47 -4.29 24.27
CA LEU A 429 10.12 -5.13 25.40
C LEU A 429 8.69 -5.69 25.29
N ALA A 430 7.72 -4.91 24.82
CA ALA A 430 6.36 -5.40 24.60
C ALA A 430 6.32 -6.53 23.58
N ILE A 431 7.10 -6.44 22.49
CA ILE A 431 7.23 -7.50 21.48
C ILE A 431 7.88 -8.74 22.11
N LEU A 432 8.95 -8.57 22.91
CA LEU A 432 9.65 -9.69 23.56
C LEU A 432 8.76 -10.39 24.60
N ILE A 433 8.03 -9.64 25.42
CA ILE A 433 7.10 -10.19 26.41
C ILE A 433 6.00 -10.99 25.72
N TYR A 434 5.37 -10.40 24.69
CA TYR A 434 4.29 -11.03 23.94
C TYR A 434 4.78 -12.30 23.24
N GLY A 435 5.86 -12.19 22.46
CA GLY A 435 6.43 -13.30 21.70
C GLY A 435 6.96 -14.42 22.60
N GLY A 436 7.64 -14.05 23.69
CA GLY A 436 8.13 -15.01 24.70
C GLY A 436 7.00 -15.80 25.35
N LEU A 437 5.91 -15.13 25.74
CA LEU A 437 4.74 -15.81 26.31
C LEU A 437 4.08 -16.74 25.29
N LEU A 438 3.93 -16.32 24.05
CA LEU A 438 3.38 -17.20 23.00
C LEU A 438 4.22 -18.45 22.77
N LEU A 439 5.55 -18.33 22.79
CA LEU A 439 6.45 -19.48 22.66
C LEU A 439 6.33 -20.41 23.86
N LEU A 440 6.33 -19.86 25.08
CA LEU A 440 6.19 -20.66 26.33
C LEU A 440 4.85 -21.38 26.41
N MET A 441 3.77 -20.75 25.94
CA MET A 441 2.42 -21.33 25.95
C MET A 441 2.15 -22.24 24.75
N GLY A 442 3.11 -22.44 23.83
CA GLY A 442 2.93 -23.26 22.63
C GLY A 442 2.01 -22.68 21.58
N GLY A 443 1.80 -21.36 21.59
CA GLY A 443 1.01 -20.63 20.58
C GLY A 443 1.65 -20.64 19.20
N ILE A 444 2.98 -20.65 19.15
CA ILE A 444 3.78 -20.80 17.93
C ILE A 444 4.49 -22.13 18.00
N ARG A 445 4.20 -23.05 17.08
CA ARG A 445 4.87 -24.34 16.97
C ARG A 445 5.79 -24.31 15.75
N PRO A 446 7.12 -24.46 15.93
CA PRO A 446 8.08 -24.48 14.82
C PRO A 446 7.75 -25.54 13.77
N SER A 447 7.15 -26.67 14.18
CA SER A 447 6.70 -27.74 13.29
C SER A 447 5.56 -27.31 12.34
N GLU A 448 4.74 -26.32 12.72
CA GLU A 448 3.68 -25.79 11.83
C GLU A 448 4.27 -24.92 10.71
N ILE A 449 5.45 -24.35 10.93
CA ILE A 449 6.17 -23.48 9.99
C ILE A 449 7.11 -24.28 9.08
N LEU A 450 7.75 -25.35 9.66
CA LEU A 450 8.78 -26.16 8.98
C LEU A 450 8.23 -27.26 8.05
N ILE A 451 6.93 -27.56 8.10
CA ILE A 451 6.32 -28.55 7.18
C ILE A 451 6.37 -28.07 5.72
N GLU A 452 6.66 -26.79 5.48
CA GLU A 452 6.83 -26.24 4.13
C GLU A 452 8.05 -26.76 3.37
N SER A 453 9.09 -27.27 4.04
CA SER A 453 10.34 -27.66 3.36
C SER A 453 10.44 -29.17 3.05
N LYS A 454 9.58 -30.03 3.61
CA LYS A 454 9.67 -31.46 3.37
C LYS A 454 8.96 -31.94 2.09
N ASP A 455 7.89 -31.27 1.70
CA ASP A 455 7.14 -31.66 0.49
C ASP A 455 7.88 -31.28 -0.82
N ASP A 456 8.82 -30.30 -0.76
CA ASP A 456 9.66 -29.95 -1.92
C ASP A 456 10.82 -30.94 -2.16
N ASP A 457 11.24 -31.72 -1.15
CA ASP A 457 12.29 -32.72 -1.31
C ASP A 457 11.79 -34.08 -1.81
N GLU A 458 10.51 -34.43 -1.60
CA GLU A 458 9.91 -35.67 -2.13
C GLU A 458 9.55 -35.59 -3.61
N GLN A 459 9.51 -34.40 -4.24
CA GLN A 459 9.23 -34.22 -5.67
C GLN A 459 10.48 -34.15 -6.57
N LYS A 460 11.68 -34.42 -6.06
CA LYS A 460 12.83 -34.63 -6.95
C LYS A 460 12.60 -35.96 -7.70
N PRO A 461 12.51 -35.95 -9.06
CA PRO A 461 12.39 -37.17 -9.81
C PRO A 461 13.60 -38.05 -9.47
N ASN A 462 13.32 -39.29 -9.04
CA ASN A 462 14.31 -40.32 -8.81
C ASN A 462 15.00 -40.59 -10.17
N THR A 463 16.05 -39.82 -10.46
CA THR A 463 16.94 -40.12 -11.57
C THR A 463 17.75 -41.34 -11.18
N GLY A 464 17.10 -42.49 -11.26
CA GLY A 464 17.78 -43.77 -11.23
C GLY A 464 18.80 -43.80 -12.39
N LYS A 465 20.06 -43.86 -12.03
CA LYS A 465 21.10 -44.27 -12.97
C LYS A 465 20.92 -45.76 -13.24
N PRO A 466 21.08 -46.20 -14.52
CA PRO A 466 21.35 -47.61 -14.80
C PRO A 466 22.78 -47.98 -14.37
#